data_c488e3468801babc3b00aadea07bd2f9
#
_entry.id   c488e3468801babc3b00aadea07bd2f9
#
_cell.length_a   1.000
_cell.length_b   1.000
_cell.length_c   1.000
_cell.angle_alpha   90.00
_cell.angle_beta   90.00
_cell.angle_gamma   90.00
#
_symmetry.space_group_name_H-M   'P 1'
#
loop_
_entity.id
_entity.type
_entity.pdbx_description
1 polymer ?
#
loop_
_entity_poly.entity_id
_entity_poly.type
_entity_poly.pdbx_seq_one_letter_code
_entity_poly.pdbx_strand_id
1 'polypeptide(L)'
;SGVFRSFDYDLDLIVVSSSPTTPTIQQDGIGGRTYHSRLIVVALDKSQHVPSEDFIFETVCHELSHSLRWEKVPEFAETLFDSMIMEGLAVVLEEQAMNQSGYELRQFFLTEIRRTEPKEIGTMITVLRNKFDNTENDYETIFFSGNDLLPRWAGYKLGYYLVKRYLSKTKQ
;
A
#
# COMPACT_ATOMS: atom_id res chain seq x y z
N SER A 1 -6.00 -13.10 -19.02
CA SER A 1 -6.87 -12.02 -18.50
C SER A 1 -6.08 -11.28 -17.44
N GLY A 2 -5.65 -10.03 -17.74
CA GLY A 2 -4.85 -9.21 -16.82
C GLY A 2 -5.63 -8.80 -15.57
N VAL A 3 -4.91 -8.37 -14.54
CA VAL A 3 -5.46 -7.79 -13.30
C VAL A 3 -6.33 -6.58 -13.64
N PHE A 4 -5.91 -5.79 -14.62
CA PHE A 4 -6.66 -4.63 -15.11
C PHE A 4 -7.32 -4.96 -16.44
N ARG A 5 -8.66 -4.92 -16.44
CA ARG A 5 -9.44 -4.99 -17.68
C ARG A 5 -9.68 -3.60 -18.17
N SER A 6 -9.82 -2.80 -18.65
CA SER A 6 -10.10 -1.41 -19.05
C SER A 6 -10.71 -0.59 -17.90
N PHE A 7 -10.33 0.63 -17.82
CA PHE A 7 -10.95 1.64 -16.97
C PHE A 7 -11.97 2.41 -17.81
N ASP A 8 -13.15 2.63 -17.27
CA ASP A 8 -14.22 3.39 -17.95
C ASP A 8 -14.20 4.88 -17.53
N TYR A 9 -13.07 5.37 -17.01
CA TYR A 9 -12.93 6.75 -16.58
C TYR A 9 -11.50 7.27 -16.82
N ASP A 10 -11.39 8.58 -16.98
CA ASP A 10 -10.10 9.26 -17.07
C ASP A 10 -9.48 9.38 -15.69
N LEU A 11 -8.17 9.14 -15.61
CA LEU A 11 -7.36 9.23 -14.41
C LEU A 11 -6.18 10.18 -14.65
N ASP A 12 -6.06 11.20 -13.81
CA ASP A 12 -4.91 12.09 -13.81
C ASP A 12 -3.78 11.48 -12.98
N LEU A 13 -2.62 11.32 -13.61
CA LEU A 13 -1.37 10.94 -12.97
C LEU A 13 -0.41 12.11 -13.00
N ILE A 14 -0.10 12.67 -11.84
CA ILE A 14 0.81 13.81 -11.69
C ILE A 14 2.11 13.32 -11.05
N VAL A 15 3.23 13.64 -11.70
CA VAL A 15 4.57 13.35 -11.17
C VAL A 15 5.20 14.63 -10.64
N VAL A 16 5.65 14.59 -9.39
CA VAL A 16 6.24 15.74 -8.69
C VAL A 16 7.59 15.41 -8.07
N SER A 17 8.34 16.43 -7.68
CA SER A 17 9.48 16.24 -6.79
C SER A 17 8.99 15.98 -5.36
N SER A 18 9.70 15.11 -4.64
CA SER A 18 9.44 14.89 -3.21
C SER A 18 9.52 16.17 -2.39
N SER A 19 8.71 16.26 -1.37
CA SER A 19 8.65 17.38 -0.43
C SER A 19 8.14 16.87 0.92
N PRO A 20 8.16 17.68 1.99
CA PRO A 20 7.59 17.27 3.27
C PRO A 20 6.09 16.89 3.19
N THR A 21 5.35 17.43 2.22
CA THR A 21 3.93 17.12 1.99
C THR A 21 3.68 15.99 1.00
N THR A 22 4.71 15.61 0.25
CA THR A 22 4.72 14.50 -0.71
C THR A 22 5.98 13.65 -0.48
N PRO A 23 6.07 12.95 0.66
CA PRO A 23 7.26 12.19 1.01
C PRO A 23 7.43 10.97 0.10
N THR A 24 8.66 10.49 0.04
CA THR A 24 9.03 9.22 -0.63
C THR A 24 9.46 8.20 0.43
N ILE A 25 9.42 6.94 0.07
CA ILE A 25 10.09 5.89 0.82
C ILE A 25 11.60 6.06 0.56
N GLN A 26 12.35 6.34 1.61
CA GLN A 26 13.76 6.72 1.49
C GLN A 26 14.61 5.69 0.73
N GLN A 27 14.33 4.40 0.91
CA GLN A 27 15.06 3.32 0.26
C GLN A 27 14.72 3.17 -1.22
N ASP A 28 13.51 3.56 -1.60
CA ASP A 28 12.99 3.40 -2.97
C ASP A 28 13.07 4.69 -3.79
N GLY A 29 13.19 5.85 -3.12
CA GLY A 29 13.24 7.16 -3.77
C GLY A 29 11.93 7.58 -4.44
N ILE A 30 10.85 6.87 -4.18
CA ILE A 30 9.53 7.09 -4.76
C ILE A 30 8.45 6.96 -3.68
N GLY A 31 7.34 7.65 -3.88
CA GLY A 31 6.13 7.50 -3.08
C GLY A 31 4.90 7.86 -3.89
N GLY A 32 3.77 7.27 -3.55
CA GLY A 32 2.49 7.54 -4.20
C GLY A 32 1.48 8.11 -3.22
N ARG A 33 0.46 8.75 -3.75
CA ARG A 33 -0.73 9.15 -3.01
C ARG A 33 -1.92 9.31 -3.92
N THR A 34 -3.00 8.63 -3.61
CA THR A 34 -4.32 8.84 -4.22
C THR A 34 -5.08 9.91 -3.46
N TYR A 35 -5.45 11.01 -4.13
CA TYR A 35 -6.21 12.12 -3.52
C TYR A 35 -7.71 11.97 -3.68
N HIS A 36 -8.14 11.35 -4.75
CA HIS A 36 -9.52 10.91 -5.01
C HIS A 36 -9.53 9.90 -6.17
N SER A 37 -10.70 9.38 -6.54
CA SER A 37 -10.82 8.30 -7.54
C SER A 37 -10.14 8.58 -8.89
N ARG A 38 -9.88 9.84 -9.22
CA ARG A 38 -9.33 10.24 -10.52
C ARG A 38 -8.04 11.05 -10.44
N LEU A 39 -7.36 11.04 -9.29
CA LEU A 39 -6.09 11.76 -9.12
C LEU A 39 -5.11 10.96 -8.28
N ILE A 40 -4.05 10.55 -8.94
CA ILE A 40 -2.86 9.96 -8.33
C ILE A 40 -1.69 10.92 -8.46
N VAL A 41 -0.95 11.11 -7.38
CA VAL A 41 0.31 11.87 -7.37
C VAL A 41 1.44 10.92 -7.03
N VAL A 42 2.48 10.90 -7.87
CA VAL A 42 3.73 10.17 -7.63
C VAL A 42 4.84 11.15 -7.34
N ALA A 43 5.48 11.03 -6.21
CA ALA A 43 6.62 11.82 -5.80
C ALA A 43 7.93 11.09 -6.08
N LEU A 44 8.91 11.80 -6.64
CA LEU A 44 10.25 11.27 -6.92
C LEU A 44 11.29 12.07 -6.14
N ASP A 45 12.21 11.38 -5.48
CA ASP A 45 13.35 12.01 -4.82
C ASP A 45 14.47 12.25 -5.84
N LYS A 46 14.61 13.49 -6.27
CA LYS A 46 15.65 13.91 -7.24
C LYS A 46 17.08 13.83 -6.70
N SER A 47 17.27 13.72 -5.40
CA SER A 47 18.59 13.54 -4.78
C SER A 47 19.12 12.12 -4.92
N GLN A 48 18.24 11.18 -5.27
CA GLN A 48 18.55 9.78 -5.51
C GLN A 48 18.55 9.48 -7.02
N HIS A 49 18.86 8.25 -7.38
CA HIS A 49 18.68 7.81 -8.77
C HIS A 49 17.20 7.92 -9.15
N VAL A 50 16.93 8.36 -10.38
CA VAL A 50 15.57 8.33 -10.91
C VAL A 50 15.07 6.89 -10.82
N PRO A 51 13.94 6.64 -10.16
CA PRO A 51 13.38 5.30 -10.04
C PRO A 51 13.19 4.67 -11.41
N SER A 52 13.49 3.39 -11.52
CA SER A 52 13.30 2.64 -12.75
C SER A 52 11.80 2.49 -13.08
N GLU A 53 11.50 2.11 -14.32
CA GLU A 53 10.13 1.97 -14.83
C GLU A 53 9.29 1.00 -13.96
N ASP A 54 9.90 -0.10 -13.53
CA ASP A 54 9.28 -1.08 -12.64
C ASP A 54 8.88 -0.46 -11.28
N PHE A 55 9.69 0.43 -10.71
CA PHE A 55 9.36 1.13 -9.46
C PHE A 55 8.16 2.09 -9.63
N ILE A 56 8.14 2.82 -10.75
CA ILE A 56 7.01 3.71 -11.07
C ILE A 56 5.74 2.87 -11.28
N PHE A 57 5.84 1.78 -12.04
CA PHE A 57 4.73 0.87 -12.29
C PHE A 57 4.19 0.28 -10.99
N GLU A 58 5.05 -0.22 -10.11
CA GLU A 58 4.72 -0.79 -8.81
C GLU A 58 3.94 0.22 -7.96
N THR A 59 4.49 1.43 -7.78
CA THR A 59 3.84 2.51 -7.00
C THR A 59 2.50 2.92 -7.60
N VAL A 60 2.42 3.07 -8.93
CA VAL A 60 1.15 3.40 -9.61
C VAL A 60 0.11 2.29 -9.42
N CYS A 61 0.49 1.01 -9.43
CA CYS A 61 -0.43 -0.09 -9.19
C CYS A 61 -0.99 -0.07 -7.76
N HIS A 62 -0.18 0.29 -6.77
CA HIS A 62 -0.63 0.50 -5.40
C HIS A 62 -1.71 1.58 -5.33
N GLU A 63 -1.40 2.77 -5.83
CA GLU A 63 -2.30 3.92 -5.82
C GLU A 63 -3.57 3.70 -6.66
N LEU A 64 -3.44 2.95 -7.74
CA LEU A 64 -4.57 2.59 -8.58
C LEU A 64 -5.58 1.70 -7.83
N SER A 65 -5.15 0.88 -6.89
CA SER A 65 -6.06 0.14 -6.00
C SER A 65 -6.98 1.07 -5.23
N HIS A 66 -6.42 2.14 -4.65
CA HIS A 66 -7.21 3.14 -3.93
C HIS A 66 -8.16 3.90 -4.86
N SER A 67 -7.68 4.32 -6.04
CA SER A 67 -8.49 4.99 -7.06
C SER A 67 -9.70 4.14 -7.48
N LEU A 68 -9.48 2.87 -7.79
CA LEU A 68 -10.55 1.94 -8.20
C LEU A 68 -11.60 1.71 -7.11
N ARG A 69 -11.16 1.57 -5.87
CA ARG A 69 -12.08 1.43 -4.75
C ARG A 69 -12.90 2.69 -4.57
N TRP A 70 -12.26 3.84 -4.59
CA TRP A 70 -12.92 5.15 -4.43
C TRP A 70 -13.97 5.44 -5.49
N GLU A 71 -13.74 5.02 -6.75
CA GLU A 71 -14.71 5.19 -7.83
C GLU A 71 -15.96 4.30 -7.62
N LYS A 72 -15.80 3.11 -7.04
CA LYS A 72 -16.91 2.17 -6.86
C LYS A 72 -17.65 2.34 -5.55
N VAL A 73 -16.94 2.62 -4.51
CA VAL A 73 -17.47 2.80 -3.16
C VAL A 73 -16.76 4.01 -2.59
N PRO A 74 -17.41 5.17 -2.52
CA PRO A 74 -16.80 6.36 -1.92
C PRO A 74 -16.34 5.98 -0.51
N GLU A 75 -15.03 5.77 -0.36
CA GLU A 75 -14.51 5.21 0.86
C GLU A 75 -13.79 6.20 1.71
N PHE A 76 -14.19 6.13 2.94
CA PHE A 76 -13.34 6.56 4.03
C PHE A 76 -13.08 5.32 4.88
N ALA A 77 -11.81 5.00 5.11
CA ALA A 77 -11.45 4.10 6.18
C ALA A 77 -11.85 4.79 7.48
N GLU A 78 -12.91 4.33 8.11
CA GLU A 78 -13.38 4.92 9.36
C GLU A 78 -12.60 4.38 10.54
N THR A 79 -12.27 3.09 10.51
CA THR A 79 -11.60 2.39 11.59
C THR A 79 -10.15 2.02 11.23
N LEU A 80 -9.37 1.65 12.24
CA LEU A 80 -8.04 1.09 12.02
C LEU A 80 -8.10 -0.17 11.14
N PHE A 81 -9.11 -1.01 11.35
CA PHE A 81 -9.29 -2.23 10.57
C PHE A 81 -9.54 -1.91 9.10
N ASP A 82 -10.41 -0.93 8.80
CA ASP A 82 -10.68 -0.50 7.43
C ASP A 82 -9.41 0.00 6.74
N SER A 83 -8.62 0.83 7.44
CA SER A 83 -7.34 1.32 6.95
C SER A 83 -6.38 0.17 6.62
N MET A 84 -6.24 -0.81 7.51
CA MET A 84 -5.38 -1.97 7.27
C MET A 84 -5.86 -2.80 6.07
N ILE A 85 -7.17 -3.05 5.93
CA ILE A 85 -7.69 -3.81 4.79
C ILE A 85 -7.51 -3.03 3.48
N MET A 86 -7.75 -1.73 3.49
CA MET A 86 -7.56 -0.87 2.32
C MET A 86 -6.12 -0.92 1.82
N GLU A 87 -5.16 -0.71 2.70
CA GLU A 87 -3.72 -0.79 2.38
C GLU A 87 -3.30 -2.22 2.00
N GLY A 88 -3.81 -3.22 2.71
CA GLY A 88 -3.54 -4.62 2.39
C GLY A 88 -4.03 -5.04 1.00
N LEU A 89 -5.18 -4.53 0.54
CA LEU A 89 -5.68 -4.74 -0.82
C LEU A 89 -4.77 -4.08 -1.86
N ALA A 90 -4.28 -2.86 -1.57
CA ALA A 90 -3.36 -2.16 -2.45
C ALA A 90 -2.06 -2.94 -2.63
N VAL A 91 -1.44 -3.40 -1.53
CA VAL A 91 -0.22 -4.22 -1.59
C VAL A 91 -0.43 -5.55 -2.33
N VAL A 92 -1.59 -6.21 -2.15
CA VAL A 92 -1.89 -7.46 -2.87
C VAL A 92 -2.07 -7.20 -4.36
N LEU A 93 -2.72 -6.11 -4.76
CA LEU A 93 -2.88 -5.74 -6.17
C LEU A 93 -1.54 -5.41 -6.83
N GLU A 94 -0.73 -4.61 -6.15
CA GLU A 94 0.65 -4.28 -6.51
C GLU A 94 1.47 -5.55 -6.77
N GLU A 95 1.54 -6.47 -5.80
CA GLU A 95 2.23 -7.76 -5.96
C GLU A 95 1.71 -8.56 -7.18
N GLN A 96 0.39 -8.62 -7.38
CA GLN A 96 -0.20 -9.34 -8.48
C GLN A 96 0.13 -8.70 -9.85
N ALA A 97 0.09 -7.38 -9.92
CA ALA A 97 0.42 -6.63 -11.13
C ALA A 97 1.89 -6.84 -11.53
N MET A 98 2.81 -6.74 -10.55
CA MET A 98 4.23 -7.00 -10.77
C MET A 98 4.49 -8.42 -11.27
N ASN A 99 3.90 -9.44 -10.63
CA ASN A 99 4.02 -10.83 -11.06
C ASN A 99 3.47 -11.09 -12.48
N GLN A 100 2.46 -10.34 -12.92
CA GLN A 100 1.88 -10.49 -14.25
C GLN A 100 2.59 -9.71 -15.35
N SER A 101 3.23 -8.59 -15.00
CA SER A 101 3.99 -7.76 -15.94
C SER A 101 5.34 -8.37 -16.32
N GLY A 102 5.85 -9.30 -15.51
CA GLY A 102 7.20 -9.84 -15.65
C GLY A 102 8.29 -8.93 -15.06
N TYR A 103 7.92 -7.85 -14.40
CA TYR A 103 8.85 -7.02 -13.64
C TYR A 103 9.36 -7.74 -12.38
N GLU A 104 10.55 -7.40 -11.94
CA GLU A 104 11.10 -7.92 -10.69
C GLU A 104 10.57 -7.11 -9.49
N LEU A 105 10.25 -7.82 -8.42
CA LEU A 105 9.85 -7.23 -7.14
C LEU A 105 11.10 -6.75 -6.40
N ARG A 106 11.52 -5.50 -6.62
CA ARG A 106 12.76 -4.95 -6.08
C ARG A 106 12.58 -3.80 -5.11
N GLN A 107 11.41 -3.16 -5.06
CA GLN A 107 11.17 -2.10 -4.09
C GLN A 107 11.36 -2.64 -2.67
N PHE A 108 12.02 -1.84 -1.85
CA PHE A 108 12.28 -2.18 -0.45
C PHE A 108 10.97 -2.33 0.32
N PHE A 109 10.02 -1.43 0.10
CA PHE A 109 8.71 -1.46 0.75
C PHE A 109 8.00 -2.80 0.56
N LEU A 110 7.71 -3.18 -0.69
CA LEU A 110 6.99 -4.42 -0.98
C LEU A 110 7.76 -5.66 -0.50
N THR A 111 9.08 -5.64 -0.65
CA THR A 111 9.95 -6.71 -0.18
C THR A 111 9.84 -6.91 1.33
N GLU A 112 9.85 -5.83 2.11
CA GLU A 112 9.72 -5.89 3.58
C GLU A 112 8.31 -6.32 4.03
N ILE A 113 7.26 -5.88 3.34
CA ILE A 113 5.90 -6.36 3.63
C ILE A 113 5.80 -7.88 3.43
N ARG A 114 6.31 -8.40 2.32
CA ARG A 114 6.23 -9.83 1.97
C ARG A 114 7.08 -10.73 2.86
N ARG A 115 8.16 -10.22 3.42
CA ARG A 115 9.08 -10.98 4.32
C ARG A 115 8.59 -11.07 5.76
N THR A 116 7.45 -10.47 6.09
CA THR A 116 6.92 -10.45 7.46
C THR A 116 6.73 -11.87 8.00
N GLU A 117 7.38 -12.16 9.10
CA GLU A 117 7.36 -13.47 9.73
C GLU A 117 6.05 -13.72 10.51
N PRO A 118 5.58 -14.99 10.61
CA PRO A 118 4.37 -15.33 11.38
C PRO A 118 4.40 -14.85 12.84
N LYS A 119 5.59 -14.81 13.44
CA LYS A 119 5.78 -14.30 14.81
C LYS A 119 5.49 -12.80 14.91
N GLU A 120 5.95 -12.02 13.93
CA GLU A 120 5.66 -10.58 13.86
C GLU A 120 4.16 -10.33 13.69
N ILE A 121 3.50 -11.11 12.82
CA ILE A 121 2.03 -11.06 12.66
C ILE A 121 1.32 -11.31 14.00
N GLY A 122 1.73 -12.33 14.75
CA GLY A 122 1.18 -12.62 16.08
C GLY A 122 1.35 -11.45 17.06
N THR A 123 2.52 -10.81 17.05
CA THR A 123 2.79 -9.62 17.87
C THR A 123 1.88 -8.45 17.48
N MET A 124 1.80 -8.12 16.17
CA MET A 124 0.95 -7.04 15.69
C MET A 124 -0.53 -7.26 16.03
N ILE A 125 -1.04 -8.48 15.86
CA ILE A 125 -2.42 -8.83 16.28
C ILE A 125 -2.61 -8.61 17.78
N THR A 126 -1.67 -9.05 18.60
CA THR A 126 -1.76 -8.89 20.05
C THR A 126 -1.83 -7.43 20.47
N VAL A 127 -1.04 -6.57 19.82
CA VAL A 127 -0.98 -5.13 20.13
C VAL A 127 -2.19 -4.36 19.58
N LEU A 128 -2.66 -4.72 18.39
CA LEU A 128 -3.64 -3.91 17.66
C LEU A 128 -5.09 -4.41 17.73
N ARG A 129 -5.36 -5.68 18.08
CA ARG A 129 -6.71 -6.26 18.01
C ARG A 129 -7.79 -5.48 18.79
N ASN A 130 -7.44 -4.91 19.94
CA ASN A 130 -8.38 -4.14 20.75
C ASN A 130 -8.58 -2.70 20.24
N LYS A 131 -7.86 -2.32 19.19
CA LYS A 131 -7.93 -1.00 18.55
C LYS A 131 -8.55 -1.07 17.14
N PHE A 132 -8.93 -2.24 16.66
CA PHE A 132 -9.42 -2.44 15.29
C PHE A 132 -10.63 -1.55 14.98
N ASP A 133 -11.54 -1.39 15.93
CA ASP A 133 -12.75 -0.58 15.77
C ASP A 133 -12.53 0.91 16.12
N ASN A 134 -11.31 1.31 16.49
CA ASN A 134 -11.02 2.70 16.81
C ASN A 134 -11.00 3.55 15.53
N THR A 135 -11.63 4.72 15.61
CA THR A 135 -11.63 5.74 14.56
C THR A 135 -10.46 6.73 14.70
N GLU A 136 -9.96 6.89 15.93
CA GLU A 136 -8.78 7.71 16.22
C GLU A 136 -7.59 6.80 16.49
N ASN A 137 -6.54 6.93 15.66
CA ASN A 137 -5.37 6.09 15.72
C ASN A 137 -4.10 6.89 15.47
N ASP A 138 -3.00 6.46 16.07
CA ASP A 138 -1.66 6.93 15.73
C ASP A 138 -1.23 6.33 14.37
N TYR A 139 -1.75 6.95 13.31
CA TYR A 139 -1.56 6.49 11.92
C TYR A 139 -0.07 6.47 11.54
N GLU A 140 0.68 7.50 11.98
CA GLU A 140 2.12 7.61 11.72
C GLU A 140 2.88 6.41 12.28
N THR A 141 2.65 6.07 13.56
CA THR A 141 3.32 4.91 14.16
C THR A 141 2.88 3.59 13.52
N ILE A 142 1.59 3.42 13.24
CA ILE A 142 1.08 2.13 12.78
C ILE A 142 1.44 1.88 11.31
N PHE A 143 1.37 2.91 10.46
CA PHE A 143 1.56 2.72 9.01
C PHE A 143 2.92 3.14 8.49
N PHE A 144 3.72 3.92 9.24
CA PHE A 144 5.01 4.41 8.73
C PHE A 144 6.19 4.07 9.62
N SER A 145 6.27 4.63 10.82
CA SER A 145 7.50 4.62 11.61
C SER A 145 7.71 3.36 12.45
N GLY A 146 6.65 2.77 12.99
CA GLY A 146 6.75 1.76 14.03
C GLY A 146 7.18 2.32 15.39
N ASN A 147 7.36 1.45 16.37
CA ASN A 147 7.91 1.73 17.71
C ASN A 147 8.46 0.44 18.35
N ASP A 148 8.76 0.46 19.64
CA ASP A 148 9.28 -0.73 20.37
C ASP A 148 8.35 -1.94 20.34
N LEU A 149 7.04 -1.76 20.10
CA LEU A 149 6.03 -2.82 20.08
C LEU A 149 5.56 -3.18 18.65
N LEU A 150 5.69 -2.27 17.71
CA LEU A 150 5.22 -2.43 16.33
C LEU A 150 6.36 -2.21 15.35
N PRO A 151 6.58 -3.11 14.41
CA PRO A 151 7.55 -2.89 13.36
C PRO A 151 7.11 -1.74 12.44
N ARG A 152 8.05 -1.16 11.72
CA ARG A 152 7.76 -0.25 10.62
C ARG A 152 6.73 -0.88 9.68
N TRP A 153 5.75 -0.09 9.22
CA TRP A 153 4.67 -0.54 8.33
C TRP A 153 3.76 -1.64 8.90
N ALA A 154 3.58 -1.69 10.21
CA ALA A 154 2.75 -2.71 10.86
C ALA A 154 1.35 -2.82 10.27
N GLY A 155 0.70 -1.69 9.95
CA GLY A 155 -0.62 -1.65 9.33
C GLY A 155 -0.66 -2.30 7.95
N TYR A 156 0.33 -1.98 7.09
CA TYR A 156 0.49 -2.62 5.76
C TYR A 156 0.77 -4.12 5.88
N LYS A 157 1.70 -4.51 6.74
CA LYS A 157 2.09 -5.91 6.97
C LYS A 157 0.90 -6.76 7.42
N LEU A 158 0.17 -6.26 8.41
CA LEU A 158 -1.00 -6.97 8.93
C LEU A 158 -2.15 -6.98 7.92
N GLY A 159 -2.41 -5.87 7.25
CA GLY A 159 -3.41 -5.78 6.18
C GLY A 159 -3.14 -6.76 5.03
N TYR A 160 -1.93 -6.77 4.51
CA TYR A 160 -1.50 -7.72 3.48
C TYR A 160 -1.71 -9.18 3.92
N TYR A 161 -1.28 -9.53 5.13
CA TYR A 161 -1.48 -10.88 5.66
C TYR A 161 -2.97 -11.26 5.74
N LEU A 162 -3.82 -10.37 6.25
CA LEU A 162 -5.26 -10.62 6.39
C LEU A 162 -5.93 -10.82 5.03
N VAL A 163 -5.64 -9.96 4.06
CA VAL A 163 -6.17 -10.05 2.70
C VAL A 163 -5.71 -11.34 2.00
N LYS A 164 -4.41 -11.65 2.05
CA LYS A 164 -3.88 -12.92 1.47
C LYS A 164 -4.53 -14.15 2.08
N ARG A 165 -4.71 -14.14 3.41
CA ARG A 165 -5.36 -15.24 4.12
C ARG A 165 -6.84 -15.38 3.73
N TYR A 166 -7.57 -14.27 3.59
CA TYR A 166 -8.95 -14.29 3.12
C TYR A 166 -9.05 -14.86 1.69
N LEU A 167 -8.24 -14.34 0.76
CA LEU A 167 -8.24 -14.80 -0.63
C LEU A 167 -7.84 -16.28 -0.78
N SER A 168 -6.95 -16.78 0.07
CA SER A 168 -6.57 -18.20 0.05
C SER A 168 -7.71 -19.14 0.46
N LYS A 169 -8.63 -18.66 1.28
CA LYS A 169 -9.80 -19.44 1.73
C LYS A 169 -10.98 -19.37 0.75
N THR A 170 -11.11 -18.28 -0.01
CA THR A 170 -12.23 -18.06 -0.93
C THR A 170 -12.01 -18.68 -2.31
N LYS A 171 -10.80 -19.13 -2.62
CA LYS A 171 -10.47 -19.84 -3.88
C LYS A 171 -10.67 -21.36 -3.80
N GLN A 172 -11.18 -21.87 -2.69
CA GLN A 172 -11.61 -23.26 -2.50
C GLN A 172 -13.10 -23.37 -2.74
#